data_a50c112b2314180e51fba572ae5a2d72
#
_entry.id   a50c112b2314180e51fba572ae5a2d72
#
_cell.length_a   1.000
_cell.length_b   1.000
_cell.length_c   1.000
_cell.angle_alpha   90.00
_cell.angle_beta   90.00
_cell.angle_gamma   90.00
#
_symmetry.space_group_name_H-M   'P 1'
#
loop_
_entity.id
_entity.type
_entity.pdbx_description
1 polymer ?
#
loop_
_entity_poly.entity_id
_entity_poly.type
_entity_poly.pdbx_seq_one_letter_code
_entity_poly.pdbx_strand_id
1 'polypeptide(L)'
;MITREAPPRRGRELSRRYTPADLRALSEDEATRFVPHGTGDPQTDITVAWELLYRLEPELYDRLVSAERLHAGVLEWLPRDVERIVEVGAGAGRLTLELVDRAREVVAVEPAAPLRRLLDRKLSRADHRCRVHVTQGFFDDLPVADDCADVVVACSALTPDQGHGGEAGLAEMERVCRPGGRVVIVWPNNVDWLAAHGYQYASFAGDMHVEFASLEEAVELTEVFYPNVVAEVRRRGARQVPYEVLGVNPPRDLAFKMMAR
;
A
#
# COMPACT_ATOMS: atom_id res chain seq x y z
N MET A 1 -25.73 -0.08 3.81
CA MET A 1 -24.97 1.18 3.61
C MET A 1 -23.95 1.23 4.74
N ILE A 2 -22.71 0.77 4.48
CA ILE A 2 -21.63 0.82 5.47
C ILE A 2 -20.94 2.16 5.21
N THR A 3 -21.31 3.19 5.98
CA THR A 3 -20.57 4.44 6.04
C THR A 3 -19.20 4.09 6.64
N ARG A 4 -18.17 4.04 5.81
CA ARG A 4 -16.78 4.01 6.29
C ARG A 4 -16.47 5.40 6.83
N GLU A 5 -16.57 5.57 8.13
CA GLU A 5 -15.91 6.69 8.79
C GLU A 5 -14.42 6.61 8.48
N ALA A 6 -13.82 7.77 8.23
CA ALA A 6 -12.38 7.88 8.06
C ALA A 6 -11.67 7.14 9.21
N PRO A 7 -10.62 6.38 8.94
CA PRO A 7 -9.94 5.60 9.97
C PRO A 7 -9.56 6.51 11.13
N PRO A 8 -9.83 6.10 12.37
CA PRO A 8 -9.55 6.94 13.52
C PRO A 8 -8.06 7.23 13.57
N ARG A 9 -7.70 8.51 13.41
CA ARG A 9 -6.42 9.16 13.70
C ARG A 9 -5.21 8.21 13.86
N ARG A 10 -4.95 7.36 12.87
CA ARG A 10 -3.69 6.65 12.74
C ARG A 10 -2.60 7.72 12.61
N GLY A 11 -1.65 7.73 13.53
CA GLY A 11 -0.42 8.44 13.25
C GLY A 11 -0.04 9.62 14.12
N ARG A 12 -0.74 9.96 15.21
CA ARG A 12 -0.26 11.03 16.10
C ARG A 12 1.14 10.75 16.64
N GLU A 13 1.41 9.50 17.01
CA GLU A 13 2.75 9.12 17.51
C GLU A 13 3.76 9.00 16.36
N LEU A 14 3.32 8.54 15.18
CA LEU A 14 4.16 8.57 13.99
C LEU A 14 4.56 10.01 13.64
N SER A 15 3.61 10.94 13.63
CA SER A 15 3.88 12.35 13.34
C SER A 15 4.89 12.98 14.31
N ARG A 16 4.88 12.56 15.57
CA ARG A 16 5.82 13.07 16.59
C ARG A 16 7.26 12.57 16.45
N ARG A 17 7.47 11.55 15.61
CA ARG A 17 8.80 10.98 15.36
C ARG A 17 9.66 11.92 14.52
N TYR A 18 9.04 12.77 13.72
CA TYR A 18 9.71 13.60 12.73
C TYR A 18 9.55 15.09 13.01
N THR A 19 10.46 15.85 12.45
CA THR A 19 10.53 17.31 12.53
C THR A 19 10.63 17.90 11.12
N PRO A 20 10.37 19.19 10.92
CA PRO A 20 10.58 19.84 9.63
C PRO A 20 12.01 19.68 9.08
N ALA A 21 13.02 19.47 9.94
CA ALA A 21 14.39 19.23 9.48
C ALA A 21 14.56 17.88 8.74
N ASP A 22 13.66 16.93 8.98
CA ASP A 22 13.71 15.61 8.38
C ASP A 22 13.19 15.62 6.93
N LEU A 23 12.53 16.69 6.49
CA LEU A 23 12.09 16.88 5.09
C LEU A 23 13.25 16.82 4.08
N ARG A 24 14.48 17.07 4.52
CA ARG A 24 15.71 16.85 3.70
C ARG A 24 15.89 15.40 3.22
N ALA A 25 15.17 14.45 3.79
CA ALA A 25 15.15 13.06 3.33
C ALA A 25 14.36 12.86 2.03
N LEU A 26 13.50 13.82 1.67
CA LEU A 26 12.79 13.86 0.40
C LEU A 26 13.69 14.51 -0.66
N SER A 27 13.67 13.99 -1.88
CA SER A 27 14.19 14.71 -3.04
C SER A 27 13.31 15.94 -3.34
N GLU A 28 13.80 16.85 -4.19
CA GLU A 28 13.03 18.03 -4.59
C GLU A 28 11.69 17.67 -5.25
N ASP A 29 11.70 16.64 -6.11
CA ASP A 29 10.52 16.13 -6.79
C ASP A 29 9.53 15.48 -5.81
N GLU A 30 10.02 14.67 -4.87
CA GLU A 30 9.20 14.07 -3.81
C GLU A 30 8.62 15.15 -2.88
N ALA A 31 9.40 16.14 -2.50
CA ALA A 31 8.92 17.24 -1.67
C ALA A 31 7.81 18.03 -2.37
N THR A 32 7.96 18.28 -3.67
CA THR A 32 6.94 18.98 -4.46
C THR A 32 5.61 18.20 -4.52
N ARG A 33 5.68 16.86 -4.59
CA ARG A 33 4.50 15.99 -4.70
C ARG A 33 3.83 15.72 -3.36
N PHE A 34 4.62 15.46 -2.31
CA PHE A 34 4.11 14.94 -1.04
C PHE A 34 3.98 15.98 0.06
N VAL A 35 4.61 17.16 -0.08
CA VAL A 35 4.52 18.22 0.91
C VAL A 35 3.60 19.32 0.39
N PRO A 36 2.36 19.41 0.87
CA PRO A 36 1.42 20.44 0.45
C PRO A 36 2.00 21.84 0.72
N HIS A 37 1.75 22.76 -0.20
CA HIS A 37 2.18 24.14 -0.05
C HIS A 37 1.68 24.77 1.25
N GLY A 38 2.61 25.15 2.12
CA GLY A 38 2.35 25.93 3.33
C GLY A 38 2.18 25.12 4.62
N THR A 39 2.17 23.78 4.58
CA THR A 39 1.95 22.95 5.79
C THR A 39 3.13 22.06 6.18
N GLY A 40 4.02 21.70 5.36
CA GLY A 40 5.21 20.84 5.49
C GLY A 40 5.74 20.43 6.89
N ASP A 41 4.92 20.55 7.93
CA ASP A 41 5.26 20.12 9.29
C ASP A 41 4.75 18.69 9.52
N PRO A 42 5.63 17.68 9.58
CA PRO A 42 5.25 16.29 9.78
C PRO A 42 4.49 16.06 11.09
N GLN A 43 4.58 16.98 12.07
CA GLN A 43 3.86 16.87 13.33
C GLN A 43 2.37 17.20 13.20
N THR A 44 2.00 17.96 12.18
CA THR A 44 0.60 18.32 11.88
C THR A 44 0.05 17.59 10.66
N ASP A 45 0.91 17.13 9.77
CA ASP A 45 0.53 16.42 8.55
C ASP A 45 0.99 14.96 8.58
N ILE A 46 0.03 14.07 8.80
CA ILE A 46 0.28 12.62 8.88
C ILE A 46 0.78 12.05 7.54
N THR A 47 0.38 12.63 6.43
CA THR A 47 0.83 12.20 5.10
C THR A 47 2.33 12.38 4.96
N VAL A 48 2.83 13.56 5.33
CA VAL A 48 4.26 13.86 5.34
C VAL A 48 5.01 12.91 6.30
N ALA A 49 4.43 12.59 7.46
CA ALA A 49 5.05 11.66 8.40
C ALA A 49 5.17 10.23 7.82
N TRP A 50 4.19 9.76 7.03
CA TRP A 50 4.30 8.49 6.31
C TRP A 50 5.39 8.52 5.26
N GLU A 51 5.50 9.60 4.50
CA GLU A 51 6.56 9.75 3.50
C GLU A 51 7.97 9.75 4.14
N LEU A 52 8.12 10.38 5.31
CA LEU A 52 9.37 10.32 6.07
C LEU A 52 9.65 8.92 6.63
N LEU A 53 8.63 8.19 7.10
CA LEU A 53 8.77 6.80 7.52
C LEU A 53 9.35 5.92 6.41
N TYR A 54 8.83 6.02 5.19
CA TYR A 54 9.29 5.22 4.05
C TYR A 54 10.77 5.45 3.72
N ARG A 55 11.30 6.63 4.06
CA ARG A 55 12.67 7.03 3.73
C ARG A 55 13.66 6.87 4.88
N LEU A 56 13.22 7.15 6.09
CA LEU A 56 14.09 7.16 7.27
C LEU A 56 14.03 5.85 8.08
N GLU A 57 12.86 5.22 8.13
CA GLU A 57 12.63 3.99 8.91
C GLU A 57 11.92 2.90 8.07
N PRO A 58 12.42 2.56 6.87
CA PRO A 58 11.74 1.63 5.97
C PRO A 58 11.56 0.23 6.57
N GLU A 59 12.48 -0.22 7.44
CA GLU A 59 12.38 -1.49 8.16
C GLU A 59 11.23 -1.48 9.19
N LEU A 60 10.95 -0.35 9.82
CA LEU A 60 9.80 -0.22 10.73
C LEU A 60 8.47 -0.33 9.95
N TYR A 61 8.39 0.32 8.79
CA TYR A 61 7.27 0.16 7.89
C TYR A 61 7.11 -1.28 7.40
N ASP A 62 8.21 -1.92 7.02
CA ASP A 62 8.21 -3.29 6.52
C ASP A 62 7.71 -4.29 7.57
N ARG A 63 8.07 -4.13 8.83
CA ARG A 63 7.58 -4.94 9.94
C ARG A 63 6.06 -4.83 10.07
N LEU A 64 5.51 -3.61 9.99
CA LEU A 64 4.06 -3.39 10.03
C LEU A 64 3.36 -4.12 8.88
N VAL A 65 3.74 -3.83 7.63
CA VAL A 65 3.05 -4.39 6.46
C VAL A 65 3.25 -5.89 6.29
N SER A 66 4.35 -6.44 6.80
CA SER A 66 4.58 -7.89 6.83
C SER A 66 3.67 -8.61 7.81
N ALA A 67 3.22 -7.93 8.87
CA ALA A 67 2.23 -8.44 9.82
C ALA A 67 0.78 -8.36 9.29
N GLU A 68 0.50 -7.46 8.36
CA GLU A 68 -0.81 -7.21 7.75
C GLU A 68 -1.02 -8.05 6.48
N ARG A 69 -1.26 -9.36 6.65
CA ARG A 69 -1.43 -10.29 5.52
C ARG A 69 -2.73 -10.02 4.76
N LEU A 70 -2.68 -10.20 3.43
CA LEU A 70 -3.86 -10.13 2.57
C LEU A 70 -4.76 -11.37 2.77
N HIS A 71 -6.07 -11.17 2.68
CA HIS A 71 -7.04 -12.28 2.77
C HIS A 71 -6.85 -13.25 1.60
N ALA A 72 -6.96 -14.56 1.89
CA ALA A 72 -6.79 -15.61 0.87
C ALA A 72 -7.73 -15.42 -0.33
N GLY A 73 -8.99 -15.02 -0.08
CA GLY A 73 -9.96 -14.76 -1.15
C GLY A 73 -9.55 -13.60 -2.08
N VAL A 74 -8.84 -12.56 -1.56
CA VAL A 74 -8.24 -11.51 -2.41
C VAL A 74 -7.18 -12.12 -3.31
N LEU A 75 -6.30 -12.92 -2.73
CA LEU A 75 -5.23 -13.58 -3.48
C LEU A 75 -5.77 -14.59 -4.51
N GLU A 76 -6.82 -15.33 -4.19
CA GLU A 76 -7.47 -16.27 -5.11
C GLU A 76 -8.18 -15.52 -6.27
N TRP A 77 -8.73 -14.35 -6.00
CA TRP A 77 -9.42 -13.54 -7.00
C TRP A 77 -8.46 -12.91 -8.02
N LEU A 78 -7.23 -12.58 -7.61
CA LEU A 78 -6.22 -12.02 -8.50
C LEU A 78 -5.86 -13.02 -9.61
N PRO A 79 -5.74 -12.58 -10.87
CA PRO A 79 -5.41 -13.43 -12.00
C PRO A 79 -4.11 -14.21 -11.81
N ARG A 80 -4.04 -15.37 -12.45
CA ARG A 80 -2.84 -16.20 -12.58
C ARG A 80 -2.52 -16.44 -14.05
N ASP A 81 -1.31 -16.85 -14.32
CA ASP A 81 -0.83 -17.23 -15.66
C ASP A 81 -1.00 -16.10 -16.71
N VAL A 82 -0.81 -14.86 -16.25
CA VAL A 82 -0.81 -13.68 -17.12
C VAL A 82 0.61 -13.34 -17.61
N GLU A 83 0.71 -12.59 -18.68
CA GLU A 83 2.01 -12.22 -19.25
C GLU A 83 2.68 -11.15 -18.40
N ARG A 84 1.96 -10.05 -18.09
CA ARG A 84 2.53 -8.91 -17.35
C ARG A 84 1.56 -8.33 -16.33
N ILE A 85 2.09 -8.09 -15.12
CA ILE A 85 1.46 -7.31 -14.06
C ILE A 85 2.29 -6.05 -13.81
N VAL A 86 1.64 -4.90 -13.68
CA VAL A 86 2.24 -3.67 -13.16
C VAL A 86 1.65 -3.39 -11.78
N GLU A 87 2.49 -3.36 -10.76
CA GLU A 87 2.12 -2.98 -9.40
C GLU A 87 2.56 -1.54 -9.13
N VAL A 88 1.63 -0.71 -8.67
CA VAL A 88 1.84 0.71 -8.41
C VAL A 88 1.79 0.98 -6.91
N GLY A 89 2.85 1.57 -6.38
CA GLY A 89 3.04 1.73 -4.95
C GLY A 89 3.42 0.40 -4.28
N ALA A 90 4.44 -0.27 -4.83
CA ALA A 90 4.84 -1.61 -4.39
C ALA A 90 5.36 -1.67 -2.94
N GLY A 91 5.82 -0.54 -2.40
CA GLY A 91 6.34 -0.45 -1.05
C GLY A 91 7.50 -1.40 -0.81
N ALA A 92 7.45 -2.09 0.33
CA ALA A 92 8.42 -3.15 0.68
C ALA A 92 8.01 -4.55 0.16
N GLY A 93 7.00 -4.64 -0.73
CA GLY A 93 6.68 -5.86 -1.47
C GLY A 93 5.59 -6.75 -0.85
N ARG A 94 4.69 -6.22 -0.03
CA ARG A 94 3.58 -7.00 0.55
C ARG A 94 2.77 -7.74 -0.52
N LEU A 95 2.40 -7.06 -1.60
CA LEU A 95 1.67 -7.68 -2.70
C LEU A 95 2.63 -8.22 -3.77
N THR A 96 3.76 -7.57 -4.06
CA THR A 96 4.73 -8.02 -5.07
C THR A 96 5.12 -9.48 -4.88
N LEU A 97 5.40 -9.90 -3.64
CA LEU A 97 5.79 -11.28 -3.32
C LEU A 97 4.67 -12.31 -3.59
N GLU A 98 3.42 -11.88 -3.61
CA GLU A 98 2.27 -12.72 -3.99
C GLU A 98 2.04 -12.74 -5.52
N LEU A 99 2.58 -11.75 -6.23
CA LEU A 99 2.41 -11.62 -7.69
C LEU A 99 3.43 -12.41 -8.50
N VAL A 100 4.61 -12.70 -7.94
CA VAL A 100 5.71 -13.37 -8.65
C VAL A 100 5.37 -14.78 -9.15
N ASP A 101 4.38 -15.44 -8.55
CA ASP A 101 3.89 -16.75 -8.98
C ASP A 101 2.64 -16.66 -9.89
N ARG A 102 2.28 -15.44 -10.33
CA ARG A 102 1.05 -15.19 -11.09
C ARG A 102 1.28 -14.66 -12.50
N ALA A 103 2.46 -14.16 -12.78
CA ALA A 103 2.81 -13.56 -14.06
C ALA A 103 4.19 -14.03 -14.54
N ARG A 104 4.45 -13.87 -15.85
CA ARG A 104 5.80 -14.04 -16.39
C ARG A 104 6.68 -12.85 -16.07
N GLU A 105 6.08 -11.67 -15.97
CA GLU A 105 6.76 -10.42 -15.68
C GLU A 105 5.94 -9.58 -14.70
N VAL A 106 6.61 -9.04 -13.67
CA VAL A 106 6.07 -8.04 -12.74
C VAL A 106 6.92 -6.78 -12.82
N VAL A 107 6.29 -5.64 -13.07
CA VAL A 107 6.92 -4.33 -12.93
C VAL A 107 6.40 -3.72 -11.63
N ALA A 108 7.25 -3.60 -10.64
CA ALA A 108 6.94 -3.04 -9.32
C ALA A 108 7.41 -1.58 -9.26
N VAL A 109 6.45 -0.64 -9.29
CA VAL A 109 6.72 0.80 -9.28
C VAL A 109 6.61 1.33 -7.86
N GLU A 110 7.67 1.99 -7.36
CA GLU A 110 7.72 2.55 -6.00
C GLU A 110 8.61 3.81 -5.98
N PRO A 111 8.13 4.96 -5.49
CA PRO A 111 8.91 6.19 -5.45
C PRO A 111 10.05 6.17 -4.41
N ALA A 112 9.85 5.55 -3.23
CA ALA A 112 10.81 5.59 -2.14
C ALA A 112 11.99 4.63 -2.36
N ALA A 113 13.18 5.15 -2.61
CA ALA A 113 14.38 4.35 -2.85
C ALA A 113 14.72 3.36 -1.71
N PRO A 114 14.53 3.67 -0.41
CA PRO A 114 14.77 2.70 0.66
C PRO A 114 13.82 1.50 0.60
N LEU A 115 12.54 1.71 0.24
CA LEU A 115 11.57 0.63 0.08
C LEU A 115 11.91 -0.25 -1.12
N ARG A 116 12.31 0.34 -2.28
CA ARG A 116 12.79 -0.43 -3.43
C ARG A 116 13.96 -1.33 -3.04
N ARG A 117 14.94 -0.82 -2.29
CA ARG A 117 16.07 -1.65 -1.80
C ARG A 117 15.64 -2.79 -0.88
N LEU A 118 14.61 -2.59 -0.04
CA LEU A 118 14.02 -3.65 0.78
C LEU A 118 13.37 -4.72 -0.10
N LEU A 119 12.57 -4.28 -1.07
CA LEU A 119 11.90 -5.17 -2.02
C LEU A 119 12.92 -6.01 -2.81
N ASP A 120 13.97 -5.38 -3.36
CA ASP A 120 15.04 -6.09 -4.08
C ASP A 120 15.73 -7.16 -3.21
N ARG A 121 16.01 -6.84 -1.93
CA ARG A 121 16.57 -7.82 -0.97
C ARG A 121 15.64 -9.00 -0.71
N LYS A 122 14.33 -8.77 -0.66
CA LYS A 122 13.33 -9.85 -0.47
C LYS A 122 13.23 -10.72 -1.72
N LEU A 123 13.13 -10.11 -2.89
CA LEU A 123 13.07 -10.80 -4.17
C LEU A 123 14.31 -11.68 -4.41
N SER A 124 15.50 -11.19 -4.06
CA SER A 124 16.74 -11.95 -4.20
C SER A 124 16.82 -13.22 -3.33
N ARG A 125 15.95 -13.32 -2.30
CA ARG A 125 15.87 -14.47 -1.40
C ARG A 125 14.68 -15.38 -1.70
N ALA A 126 13.73 -14.90 -2.50
CA ALA A 126 12.55 -15.65 -2.89
C ALA A 126 12.88 -16.57 -4.08
N ASP A 127 12.37 -17.80 -4.06
CA ASP A 127 12.47 -18.68 -5.22
C ASP A 127 11.28 -18.38 -6.16
N HIS A 128 11.54 -17.74 -7.28
CA HIS A 128 10.53 -17.44 -8.28
C HIS A 128 11.10 -17.46 -9.70
N ARG A 129 10.27 -17.75 -10.68
CA ARG A 129 10.64 -17.77 -12.11
C ARG A 129 10.23 -16.50 -12.87
N CYS A 130 9.46 -15.64 -12.23
CA CYS A 130 9.00 -14.37 -12.78
C CYS A 130 10.18 -13.42 -12.99
N ARG A 131 10.15 -12.65 -14.08
CA ARG A 131 11.03 -11.49 -14.24
C ARG A 131 10.43 -10.35 -13.45
N VAL A 132 11.14 -9.86 -12.45
CA VAL A 132 10.69 -8.72 -11.65
C VAL A 132 11.58 -7.52 -11.93
N HIS A 133 10.95 -6.39 -12.25
CA HIS A 133 11.61 -5.11 -12.45
C HIS A 133 11.11 -4.13 -11.39
N VAL A 134 11.96 -3.83 -10.43
CA VAL A 134 11.68 -2.79 -9.43
C VAL A 134 12.16 -1.45 -9.96
N THR A 135 11.26 -0.50 -10.13
CA THR A 135 11.57 0.80 -10.75
C THR A 135 11.01 1.97 -9.95
N GLN A 136 11.63 3.13 -10.10
CA GLN A 136 11.12 4.38 -9.57
C GLN A 136 9.99 4.90 -10.45
N GLY A 137 8.93 5.40 -9.84
CA GLY A 137 7.84 6.10 -10.51
C GLY A 137 6.82 6.59 -9.50
N PHE A 138 5.98 7.48 -9.93
CA PHE A 138 4.90 8.07 -9.15
C PHE A 138 3.56 7.63 -9.75
N PHE A 139 2.48 7.74 -9.00
CA PHE A 139 1.14 7.36 -9.47
C PHE A 139 0.72 8.10 -10.74
N ASP A 140 1.05 9.39 -10.83
CA ASP A 140 0.69 10.29 -11.92
C ASP A 140 1.72 10.32 -13.06
N ASP A 141 2.78 9.51 -12.98
CA ASP A 141 3.86 9.39 -13.97
C ASP A 141 4.48 8.00 -13.89
N LEU A 142 3.79 7.01 -14.46
CA LEU A 142 4.26 5.63 -14.46
C LEU A 142 5.28 5.43 -15.59
N PRO A 143 6.50 4.95 -15.29
CA PRO A 143 7.54 4.71 -16.28
C PRO A 143 7.29 3.44 -17.09
N VAL A 144 6.06 3.29 -17.58
CA VAL A 144 5.56 2.08 -18.27
C VAL A 144 4.75 2.51 -19.49
N ALA A 145 4.91 1.81 -20.61
CA ALA A 145 4.21 2.11 -21.84
C ALA A 145 2.69 1.91 -21.72
N ASP A 146 1.94 2.56 -22.62
CA ASP A 146 0.50 2.40 -22.76
C ASP A 146 0.16 0.95 -23.11
N ASP A 147 -1.03 0.48 -22.73
CA ASP A 147 -1.64 -0.77 -23.16
C ASP A 147 -0.74 -2.02 -23.02
N CYS A 148 0.17 -2.04 -22.02
CA CYS A 148 1.21 -3.06 -21.94
C CYS A 148 0.97 -4.13 -20.86
N ALA A 149 0.04 -3.94 -19.93
CA ALA A 149 -0.19 -4.84 -18.81
C ALA A 149 -1.55 -5.55 -18.87
N ASP A 150 -1.56 -6.84 -18.56
CA ASP A 150 -2.81 -7.62 -18.37
C ASP A 150 -3.56 -7.17 -17.12
N VAL A 151 -2.79 -6.82 -16.11
CA VAL A 151 -3.28 -6.37 -14.81
C VAL A 151 -2.43 -5.21 -14.33
N VAL A 152 -3.10 -4.12 -13.92
CA VAL A 152 -2.47 -3.03 -13.17
C VAL A 152 -3.06 -3.03 -11.78
N VAL A 153 -2.23 -3.09 -10.75
CA VAL A 153 -2.70 -3.26 -9.38
C VAL A 153 -2.01 -2.29 -8.41
N ALA A 154 -2.77 -1.77 -7.45
CA ALA A 154 -2.23 -1.06 -6.29
C ALA A 154 -2.80 -1.67 -5.01
N CYS A 155 -2.04 -1.67 -3.91
CA CYS A 155 -2.47 -2.23 -2.63
C CYS A 155 -2.38 -1.17 -1.52
N SER A 156 -3.54 -0.66 -1.06
CA SER A 156 -3.65 0.30 0.06
C SER A 156 -2.82 1.59 -0.12
N ALA A 157 -2.52 1.96 -1.35
CA ALA A 157 -1.60 3.06 -1.68
C ALA A 157 -2.29 4.22 -2.40
N LEU A 158 -3.25 3.93 -3.29
CA LEU A 158 -3.97 4.93 -4.06
C LEU A 158 -5.10 5.56 -3.23
N THR A 159 -5.20 6.89 -3.24
CA THR A 159 -6.26 7.66 -2.58
C THR A 159 -6.79 8.77 -3.50
N PRO A 160 -7.91 9.43 -3.16
CA PRO A 160 -8.37 10.62 -3.91
C PRO A 160 -7.44 11.84 -3.82
N ASP A 161 -6.48 11.83 -2.90
CA ASP A 161 -5.51 12.90 -2.76
C ASP A 161 -4.52 12.92 -3.94
N GLN A 162 -4.22 14.12 -4.47
CA GLN A 162 -3.31 14.27 -5.61
C GLN A 162 -1.90 13.76 -5.32
N GLY A 163 -1.39 13.96 -4.10
CA GLY A 163 -0.08 13.46 -3.68
C GLY A 163 -0.01 11.92 -3.65
N HIS A 164 -1.16 11.25 -3.51
CA HIS A 164 -1.28 9.80 -3.48
C HIS A 164 -2.12 9.24 -4.63
N GLY A 165 -1.95 9.81 -5.81
CA GLY A 165 -2.52 9.38 -7.07
C GLY A 165 -3.68 10.21 -7.57
N GLY A 166 -4.75 10.35 -6.81
CA GLY A 166 -5.93 11.09 -7.25
C GLY A 166 -6.47 10.64 -8.61
N GLU A 167 -7.09 11.56 -9.33
CA GLU A 167 -7.60 11.33 -10.68
C GLU A 167 -6.48 10.99 -11.69
N ALA A 168 -5.33 11.64 -11.57
CA ALA A 168 -4.19 11.40 -12.44
C ALA A 168 -3.64 9.99 -12.28
N GLY A 169 -3.56 9.50 -11.03
CA GLY A 169 -3.10 8.14 -10.75
C GLY A 169 -4.04 7.07 -11.29
N LEU A 170 -5.37 7.26 -11.18
CA LEU A 170 -6.32 6.35 -11.83
C LEU A 170 -6.15 6.35 -13.35
N ALA A 171 -6.02 7.53 -13.96
CA ALA A 171 -5.84 7.66 -15.40
C ALA A 171 -4.56 6.96 -15.88
N GLU A 172 -3.45 7.09 -15.14
CA GLU A 172 -2.19 6.41 -15.46
C GLU A 172 -2.31 4.89 -15.33
N MET A 173 -2.95 4.39 -14.27
CA MET A 173 -3.19 2.95 -14.14
C MET A 173 -4.06 2.41 -15.28
N GLU A 174 -5.08 3.16 -15.71
CA GLU A 174 -5.93 2.80 -16.85
C GLU A 174 -5.16 2.90 -18.18
N ARG A 175 -4.30 3.89 -18.38
CA ARG A 175 -3.43 4.05 -19.57
C ARG A 175 -2.51 2.84 -19.76
N VAL A 176 -1.89 2.38 -18.70
CA VAL A 176 -0.95 1.25 -18.74
C VAL A 176 -1.64 -0.09 -18.96
N CYS A 177 -2.92 -0.21 -18.56
CA CYS A 177 -3.69 -1.44 -18.68
C CYS A 177 -4.18 -1.63 -20.11
N ARG A 178 -3.83 -2.76 -20.73
CA ARG A 178 -4.25 -3.07 -22.11
C ARG A 178 -5.77 -3.22 -22.25
N PRO A 179 -6.33 -3.03 -23.46
CA PRO A 179 -7.71 -3.38 -23.73
C PRO A 179 -8.02 -4.85 -23.36
N GLY A 180 -9.13 -5.05 -22.64
CA GLY A 180 -9.52 -6.36 -22.09
C GLY A 180 -8.74 -6.79 -20.84
N GLY A 181 -7.78 -6.00 -20.37
CA GLY A 181 -7.10 -6.14 -19.08
C GLY A 181 -7.95 -5.63 -17.92
N ARG A 182 -7.36 -5.55 -16.76
CA ARG A 182 -8.05 -5.05 -15.56
C ARG A 182 -7.16 -4.20 -14.65
N VAL A 183 -7.76 -3.16 -14.10
CA VAL A 183 -7.17 -2.36 -13.01
C VAL A 183 -7.78 -2.83 -11.70
N VAL A 184 -6.94 -3.05 -10.68
CA VAL A 184 -7.36 -3.61 -9.38
C VAL A 184 -6.77 -2.76 -8.26
N ILE A 185 -7.60 -2.33 -7.32
CA ILE A 185 -7.18 -1.66 -6.10
C ILE A 185 -7.48 -2.61 -4.94
N VAL A 186 -6.45 -3.25 -4.41
CA VAL A 186 -6.54 -4.13 -3.24
C VAL A 186 -6.56 -3.28 -1.97
N TRP A 187 -7.45 -3.64 -1.04
CA TRP A 187 -7.63 -2.91 0.20
C TRP A 187 -7.83 -1.40 -0.02
N PRO A 188 -8.89 -1.01 -0.75
CA PRO A 188 -9.11 0.36 -1.16
C PRO A 188 -9.40 1.29 0.03
N ASN A 189 -8.81 2.49 0.00
CA ASN A 189 -9.02 3.51 1.03
C ASN A 189 -10.36 4.26 0.86
N ASN A 190 -10.87 4.38 -0.37
CA ASN A 190 -12.12 5.09 -0.65
C ASN A 190 -12.93 4.37 -1.74
N VAL A 191 -13.87 3.54 -1.31
CA VAL A 191 -14.70 2.71 -2.22
C VAL A 191 -15.69 3.57 -3.00
N ASP A 192 -16.27 4.59 -2.37
CA ASP A 192 -17.28 5.43 -3.02
C ASP A 192 -16.68 6.26 -4.16
N TRP A 193 -15.47 6.79 -3.95
CA TRP A 193 -14.73 7.47 -4.99
C TRP A 193 -14.40 6.54 -6.17
N LEU A 194 -13.92 5.33 -5.91
CA LEU A 194 -13.65 4.34 -6.96
C LEU A 194 -14.94 3.92 -7.70
N ALA A 195 -16.06 3.76 -6.98
CA ALA A 195 -17.35 3.46 -7.60
C ALA A 195 -17.82 4.58 -8.54
N ALA A 196 -17.59 5.86 -8.18
CA ALA A 196 -17.87 7.01 -9.05
C ALA A 196 -17.03 7.00 -10.35
N HIS A 197 -15.86 6.31 -10.35
CA HIS A 197 -15.01 6.11 -11.53
C HIS A 197 -15.28 4.77 -12.26
N GLY A 198 -16.39 4.10 -11.95
CA GLY A 198 -16.82 2.88 -12.63
C GLY A 198 -16.14 1.60 -12.13
N TYR A 199 -15.47 1.63 -10.98
CA TYR A 199 -14.92 0.44 -10.33
C TYR A 199 -16.02 -0.35 -9.63
N GLN A 200 -16.00 -1.65 -9.78
CA GLN A 200 -16.81 -2.60 -9.02
C GLN A 200 -16.09 -2.96 -7.72
N TYR A 201 -16.85 -3.37 -6.72
CA TYR A 201 -16.31 -3.72 -5.41
C TYR A 201 -16.59 -5.18 -5.07
N ALA A 202 -15.60 -5.86 -4.52
CA ALA A 202 -15.71 -7.21 -3.97
C ALA A 202 -15.07 -7.29 -2.58
N SER A 203 -15.69 -8.04 -1.68
CA SER A 203 -15.12 -8.32 -0.36
C SER A 203 -15.34 -9.77 0.03
N PHE A 204 -14.43 -10.30 0.88
CA PHE A 204 -14.40 -11.69 1.27
C PHE A 204 -14.69 -11.82 2.76
N ALA A 205 -15.50 -12.80 3.14
CA ALA A 205 -15.86 -13.04 4.52
C ALA A 205 -14.77 -13.79 5.27
N GLY A 206 -14.62 -13.53 6.55
CA GLY A 206 -13.70 -14.23 7.45
C GLY A 206 -13.09 -13.28 8.48
N ASP A 207 -12.72 -13.85 9.62
CA ASP A 207 -12.01 -13.11 10.67
C ASP A 207 -10.53 -12.99 10.29
N MET A 208 -9.99 -11.80 10.50
CA MET A 208 -8.59 -11.53 10.20
C MET A 208 -7.87 -10.90 11.39
N HIS A 209 -6.62 -11.22 11.50
CA HIS A 209 -5.72 -10.73 12.54
C HIS A 209 -4.45 -10.17 11.92
N VAL A 210 -3.90 -9.13 12.52
CA VAL A 210 -2.51 -8.77 12.28
C VAL A 210 -1.62 -9.77 13.02
N GLU A 211 -0.66 -10.37 12.34
CA GLU A 211 0.22 -11.39 12.87
C GLU A 211 1.64 -10.83 13.07
N PHE A 212 1.92 -10.32 14.25
CA PHE A 212 3.26 -9.86 14.61
C PHE A 212 4.21 -11.06 14.86
N ALA A 213 5.52 -10.84 14.76
CA ALA A 213 6.50 -11.88 15.01
C ALA A 213 6.52 -12.32 16.50
N SER A 214 6.28 -11.38 17.41
CA SER A 214 6.20 -11.63 18.86
C SER A 214 5.22 -10.67 19.54
N LEU A 215 4.94 -10.90 20.84
CA LEU A 215 4.16 -9.98 21.65
C LEU A 215 4.90 -8.63 21.83
N GLU A 216 6.21 -8.67 21.98
CA GLU A 216 7.04 -7.47 22.09
C GLU A 216 6.91 -6.61 20.83
N GLU A 217 6.96 -7.24 19.66
CA GLU A 217 6.76 -6.56 18.39
C GLU A 217 5.33 -6.00 18.25
N ALA A 218 4.31 -6.77 18.67
CA ALA A 218 2.93 -6.30 18.68
C ALA A 218 2.78 -5.03 19.52
N VAL A 219 3.40 -4.98 20.70
CA VAL A 219 3.40 -3.80 21.57
C VAL A 219 4.15 -2.65 20.92
N GLU A 220 5.38 -2.87 20.46
CA GLU A 220 6.22 -1.85 19.84
C GLU A 220 5.52 -1.18 18.63
N LEU A 221 5.01 -2.00 17.70
CA LEU A 221 4.35 -1.47 16.50
C LEU A 221 3.02 -0.78 16.82
N THR A 222 2.26 -1.29 17.80
CA THR A 222 1.03 -0.62 18.22
C THR A 222 1.30 0.71 18.94
N GLU A 223 2.40 0.85 19.67
CA GLU A 223 2.81 2.14 20.24
C GLU A 223 3.03 3.21 19.17
N VAL A 224 3.56 2.83 18.02
CA VAL A 224 3.80 3.76 16.91
C VAL A 224 2.54 4.00 16.07
N PHE A 225 1.86 2.92 15.66
CA PHE A 225 0.82 3.00 14.63
C PHE A 225 -0.61 2.99 15.18
N TYR A 226 -0.80 2.45 16.39
CA TYR A 226 -2.12 2.26 17.03
C TYR A 226 -2.09 2.58 18.53
N PRO A 227 -1.63 3.77 18.94
CA PRO A 227 -1.32 4.07 20.35
C PRO A 227 -2.52 3.90 21.30
N ASN A 228 -3.73 4.08 20.80
CA ASN A 228 -4.96 3.99 21.59
C ASN A 228 -5.29 2.56 22.06
N VAL A 229 -4.69 1.53 21.46
CA VAL A 229 -4.99 0.12 21.75
C VAL A 229 -3.86 -0.65 22.42
N VAL A 230 -2.74 -0.01 22.69
CA VAL A 230 -1.56 -0.62 23.31
C VAL A 230 -1.89 -1.36 24.61
N ALA A 231 -2.71 -0.73 25.49
CA ALA A 231 -3.12 -1.34 26.74
C ALA A 231 -3.92 -2.63 26.53
N GLU A 232 -4.77 -2.66 25.50
CA GLU A 232 -5.54 -3.84 25.14
C GLU A 232 -4.65 -4.94 24.55
N VAL A 233 -3.68 -4.59 23.70
CA VAL A 233 -2.70 -5.53 23.15
C VAL A 233 -1.88 -6.18 24.26
N ARG A 234 -1.38 -5.40 25.21
CA ARG A 234 -0.67 -5.90 26.40
C ARG A 234 -1.54 -6.84 27.24
N ARG A 235 -2.81 -6.46 27.48
CA ARG A 235 -3.75 -7.25 28.26
C ARG A 235 -4.06 -8.60 27.60
N ARG A 236 -4.18 -8.64 26.28
CA ARG A 236 -4.40 -9.88 25.52
C ARG A 236 -3.22 -10.84 25.57
N GLY A 237 -2.01 -10.33 25.68
CA GLY A 237 -0.81 -11.15 25.77
C GLY A 237 -0.58 -12.05 24.54
N ALA A 238 -1.07 -11.65 23.37
CA ALA A 238 -0.99 -12.42 22.14
C ALA A 238 -0.36 -11.61 21.00
N ARG A 239 0.45 -12.28 20.16
CA ARG A 239 1.05 -11.69 18.96
C ARG A 239 0.08 -11.51 17.79
N GLN A 240 -1.08 -12.15 17.87
CA GLN A 240 -2.17 -12.03 16.92
C GLN A 240 -3.20 -11.04 17.47
N VAL A 241 -3.43 -9.95 16.75
CA VAL A 241 -4.34 -8.88 17.15
C VAL A 241 -5.45 -8.74 16.10
N PRO A 242 -6.73 -8.93 16.48
CA PRO A 242 -7.84 -8.73 15.55
C PRO A 242 -7.86 -7.31 14.99
N TYR A 243 -8.17 -7.16 13.70
CA TYR A 243 -8.28 -5.84 13.05
C TYR A 243 -9.32 -4.93 13.73
N GLU A 244 -10.38 -5.52 14.28
CA GLU A 244 -11.41 -4.80 15.04
C GLU A 244 -10.84 -4.11 16.29
N VAL A 245 -9.89 -4.75 16.96
CA VAL A 245 -9.18 -4.17 18.12
C VAL A 245 -8.36 -2.98 17.69
N LEU A 246 -7.71 -3.05 16.51
CA LEU A 246 -6.92 -1.95 15.96
C LEU A 246 -7.80 -0.81 15.41
N GLY A 247 -9.11 -1.03 15.27
CA GLY A 247 -10.04 -0.07 14.71
C GLY A 247 -9.84 0.19 13.23
N VAL A 248 -9.34 -0.80 12.48
CA VAL A 248 -9.09 -0.69 11.05
C VAL A 248 -9.74 -1.83 10.28
N ASN A 249 -10.16 -1.55 9.05
CA ASN A 249 -10.68 -2.60 8.18
C ASN A 249 -9.55 -3.58 7.78
N PRO A 250 -9.83 -4.89 7.79
CA PRO A 250 -8.86 -5.87 7.33
C PRO A 250 -8.67 -5.83 5.81
N PRO A 251 -7.51 -6.27 5.28
CA PRO A 251 -7.22 -6.33 3.86
C PRO A 251 -7.93 -7.53 3.18
N ARG A 252 -9.27 -7.49 3.17
CA ARG A 252 -10.13 -8.55 2.66
C ARG A 252 -11.03 -8.12 1.50
N ASP A 253 -10.70 -7.02 0.86
CA ASP A 253 -11.53 -6.43 -0.18
C ASP A 253 -10.68 -5.86 -1.32
N LEU A 254 -11.33 -5.63 -2.46
CA LEU A 254 -10.75 -4.99 -3.61
C LEU A 254 -11.81 -4.22 -4.41
N ALA A 255 -11.36 -3.23 -5.16
CA ALA A 255 -12.13 -2.61 -6.22
C ALA A 255 -11.46 -2.89 -7.56
N PHE A 256 -12.22 -3.07 -8.63
CA PHE A 256 -11.68 -3.40 -9.94
C PHE A 256 -12.49 -2.82 -11.10
N LYS A 257 -11.80 -2.57 -12.19
CA LYS A 257 -12.39 -2.12 -13.46
C LYS A 257 -11.83 -2.94 -14.61
N MET A 258 -12.73 -3.50 -15.44
CA MET A 258 -12.34 -4.17 -16.67
C MET A 258 -12.18 -3.13 -17.78
N MET A 259 -11.03 -3.11 -18.45
CA MET A 259 -10.81 -2.21 -19.57
C MET A 259 -11.59 -2.67 -20.80
N ALA A 260 -12.23 -1.72 -21.50
CA ALA A 260 -12.94 -2.01 -22.73
C ALA A 260 -12.02 -2.66 -23.78
N ARG A 261 -12.58 -3.55 -24.61
CA ARG A 261 -11.83 -4.17 -25.72
C ARG A 261 -11.68 -3.24 -26.89
#